data_3cf73bbb10d93e76fc40cd53c8c2ac73
#
_entry.id   3cf73bbb10d93e76fc40cd53c8c2ac73
#
_cell.length_a   1.000
_cell.length_b   1.000
_cell.length_c   1.000
_cell.angle_alpha   90.00
_cell.angle_beta   90.00
_cell.angle_gamma   90.00
#
_symmetry.space_group_name_H-M   'P 1'
#
loop_
_entity.id
_entity.type
_entity.pdbx_description
1 polymer ?
#
loop_
_entity_poly.entity_id
_entity_poly.type
_entity_poly.pdbx_seq_one_letter_code
_entity_poly.pdbx_strand_id
1 'polypeptide(L)'
;AHNIIVTCHVSPDGDAMGAVLAFSHFLWRKGKNAQPVVPNIFPDFLKWMPGVERVRIYEKHENEVAPLVAAADLIICLDFNAPDRLQGLQKPVTDSQSPKIMIDHHLDPVDFCDWVVSRQEMSSTCELLYRILVQLEGLDPMTYEEAVCLYTGMMTDTGCFSYNSNRSDIYYIIGRLLTKGIDKDKIYRN
;
A
#
# COMPACT_ATOMS: atom_id res chain seq x y z
N ALA A 1 -4.36 -11.37 -13.94
CA ALA A 1 -2.95 -11.29 -13.53
C ALA A 1 -2.62 -12.35 -12.49
N HIS A 2 -1.40 -12.90 -12.54
CA HIS A 2 -0.90 -13.85 -11.57
C HIS A 2 0.36 -13.31 -10.89
N ASN A 3 1.34 -12.83 -11.67
CA ASN A 3 2.55 -12.17 -11.18
C ASN A 3 2.30 -10.67 -11.06
N ILE A 4 2.24 -10.16 -9.85
CA ILE A 4 1.82 -8.79 -9.58
C ILE A 4 2.91 -8.07 -8.79
N ILE A 5 3.36 -6.92 -9.27
CA ILE A 5 4.20 -6.00 -8.50
C ILE A 5 3.30 -5.04 -7.74
N VAL A 6 3.57 -4.85 -6.46
CA VAL A 6 2.91 -3.86 -5.60
C VAL A 6 3.96 -2.89 -5.12
N THR A 7 3.84 -1.61 -5.45
CA THR A 7 4.87 -0.59 -5.17
C THR A 7 4.28 0.70 -4.63
N CYS A 8 5.12 1.53 -4.01
CA CYS A 8 4.78 2.83 -3.46
C CYS A 8 5.86 3.87 -3.78
N HIS A 9 5.72 5.08 -3.22
CA HIS A 9 6.68 6.17 -3.40
C HIS A 9 8.03 5.94 -2.72
N VAL A 10 9.03 6.74 -3.13
CA VAL A 10 10.35 6.84 -2.50
C VAL A 10 10.25 7.33 -1.06
N SER A 11 11.17 6.86 -0.20
CA SER A 11 11.14 7.12 1.25
C SER A 11 9.79 6.72 1.87
N PRO A 12 9.42 5.43 1.74
CA PRO A 12 8.10 4.97 2.15
C PRO A 12 7.84 5.28 3.62
N ASP A 13 6.71 5.88 3.89
CA ASP A 13 6.19 6.12 5.23
C ASP A 13 5.22 5.00 5.68
N GLY A 14 4.48 5.23 6.75
CA GLY A 14 3.58 4.22 7.30
C GLY A 14 2.36 3.96 6.41
N ASP A 15 1.85 4.96 5.67
CA ASP A 15 0.73 4.78 4.76
C ASP A 15 1.16 4.01 3.51
N ALA A 16 2.29 4.39 2.91
CA ALA A 16 2.89 3.69 1.78
C ALA A 16 3.17 2.21 2.09
N MET A 17 3.86 1.94 3.21
CA MET A 17 4.16 0.56 3.65
C MET A 17 2.90 -0.20 4.03
N GLY A 18 1.97 0.45 4.73
CA GLY A 18 0.69 -0.10 5.11
C GLY A 18 -0.13 -0.54 3.90
N ALA A 19 -0.25 0.33 2.90
CA ALA A 19 -0.97 0.04 1.66
C ALA A 19 -0.32 -1.11 0.87
N VAL A 20 1.01 -1.07 0.68
CA VAL A 20 1.75 -2.12 -0.04
C VAL A 20 1.59 -3.48 0.64
N LEU A 21 1.75 -3.56 1.95
CA LEU A 21 1.66 -4.82 2.68
C LEU A 21 0.21 -5.31 2.78
N ALA A 22 -0.77 -4.45 3.08
CA ALA A 22 -2.18 -4.83 3.13
C ALA A 22 -2.65 -5.43 1.79
N PHE A 23 -2.33 -4.75 0.68
CA PHE A 23 -2.73 -5.23 -0.63
C PHE A 23 -1.99 -6.50 -1.04
N SER A 24 -0.73 -6.64 -0.65
CA SER A 24 0.03 -7.88 -0.86
C SER A 24 -0.58 -9.06 -0.10
N HIS A 25 -0.96 -8.89 1.18
CA HIS A 25 -1.66 -9.91 1.96
C HIS A 25 -2.98 -10.32 1.31
N PHE A 26 -3.78 -9.36 0.85
CA PHE A 26 -5.00 -9.62 0.09
C PHE A 26 -4.71 -10.48 -1.16
N LEU A 27 -3.72 -10.11 -1.95
CA LEU A 27 -3.35 -10.84 -3.16
C LEU A 27 -2.81 -12.24 -2.86
N TRP A 28 -1.97 -12.41 -1.83
CA TRP A 28 -1.48 -13.72 -1.40
C TRP A 28 -2.62 -14.65 -0.98
N ARG A 29 -3.58 -14.12 -0.21
CA ARG A 29 -4.80 -14.85 0.18
C ARG A 29 -5.64 -15.28 -1.02
N LYS A 30 -5.61 -14.50 -2.11
CA LYS A 30 -6.24 -14.84 -3.40
C LYS A 30 -5.41 -15.77 -4.28
N GLY A 31 -4.32 -16.32 -3.77
CA GLY A 31 -3.43 -17.24 -4.51
C GLY A 31 -2.63 -16.55 -5.62
N LYS A 32 -2.45 -15.22 -5.55
CA LYS A 32 -1.63 -14.48 -6.51
C LYS A 32 -0.16 -14.45 -6.07
N ASN A 33 0.74 -14.44 -7.04
CA ASN A 33 2.16 -14.24 -6.82
C ASN A 33 2.43 -12.71 -6.78
N ALA A 34 2.16 -12.11 -5.63
CA ALA A 34 2.39 -10.68 -5.42
C ALA A 34 3.78 -10.45 -4.80
N GLN A 35 4.55 -9.56 -5.41
CA GLN A 35 5.84 -9.13 -4.91
C GLN A 35 5.76 -7.66 -4.48
N PRO A 36 5.80 -7.37 -3.17
CA PRO A 36 5.98 -6.00 -2.69
C PRO A 36 7.38 -5.51 -3.01
N VAL A 37 7.47 -4.35 -3.65
CA VAL A 37 8.69 -3.68 -4.06
C VAL A 37 8.64 -2.23 -3.64
N VAL A 38 9.65 -1.75 -2.92
CA VAL A 38 9.76 -0.33 -2.57
C VAL A 38 11.02 0.27 -3.20
N PRO A 39 11.00 1.58 -3.58
CA PRO A 39 12.15 2.20 -4.25
C PRO A 39 13.43 2.18 -3.42
N ASN A 40 13.35 2.52 -2.15
CA ASN A 40 14.49 2.64 -1.25
C ASN A 40 14.16 2.18 0.19
N ILE A 41 15.09 2.42 1.12
CA ILE A 41 14.96 2.03 2.53
C ILE A 41 13.79 2.79 3.19
N PHE A 42 12.99 2.08 3.95
CA PHE A 42 11.93 2.61 4.81
C PHE A 42 12.38 2.67 6.28
N PRO A 43 11.70 3.46 7.13
CA PRO A 43 12.06 3.63 8.54
C PRO A 43 12.04 2.33 9.35
N ASP A 44 12.96 2.23 10.31
CA ASP A 44 13.11 1.04 11.15
C ASP A 44 11.87 0.70 11.99
N PHE A 45 11.11 1.72 12.39
CA PHE A 45 9.88 1.53 13.16
C PHE A 45 8.74 0.87 12.36
N LEU A 46 8.92 0.61 11.06
CA LEU A 46 7.97 -0.15 10.21
C LEU A 46 8.40 -1.61 10.01
N LYS A 47 9.58 -2.01 10.47
CA LYS A 47 10.13 -3.36 10.24
C LYS A 47 9.39 -4.49 10.97
N TRP A 48 8.49 -4.15 11.89
CA TRP A 48 7.66 -5.12 12.60
C TRP A 48 6.37 -5.50 11.85
N MET A 49 6.04 -4.77 10.79
CA MET A 49 4.78 -4.97 10.06
C MET A 49 4.71 -6.36 9.42
N PRO A 50 3.54 -7.02 9.48
CA PRO A 50 3.36 -8.34 8.88
C PRO A 50 3.72 -8.36 7.39
N GLY A 51 4.54 -9.32 6.96
CA GLY A 51 4.94 -9.49 5.56
C GLY A 51 6.12 -8.61 5.11
N VAL A 52 6.68 -7.79 6.00
CA VAL A 52 7.79 -6.87 5.68
C VAL A 52 9.04 -7.61 5.21
N GLU A 53 9.27 -8.83 5.66
CA GLU A 53 10.39 -9.70 5.27
C GLU A 53 10.34 -10.10 3.78
N ARG A 54 9.18 -9.97 3.13
CA ARG A 54 8.98 -10.25 1.71
C ARG A 54 9.19 -9.03 0.82
N VAL A 55 9.37 -7.84 1.41
CA VAL A 55 9.59 -6.60 0.67
C VAL A 55 10.96 -6.60 0.02
N ARG A 56 11.00 -6.29 -1.28
CA ARG A 56 12.25 -6.05 -2.01
C ARG A 56 12.50 -4.55 -2.10
N ILE A 57 13.70 -4.13 -1.71
CA ILE A 57 14.16 -2.75 -1.81
C ILE A 57 14.93 -2.61 -3.13
N TYR A 58 14.39 -1.86 -4.09
CA TYR A 58 14.95 -1.73 -5.43
C TYR A 58 16.40 -1.22 -5.40
N GLU A 59 16.68 -0.16 -4.67
CA GLU A 59 18.00 0.44 -4.53
C GLU A 59 19.09 -0.58 -4.13
N LYS A 60 18.72 -1.61 -3.36
CA LYS A 60 19.65 -2.66 -2.89
C LYS A 60 19.73 -3.86 -3.84
N HIS A 61 18.69 -4.10 -4.62
CA HIS A 61 18.50 -5.32 -5.39
C HIS A 61 18.05 -5.04 -6.83
N GLU A 62 18.57 -3.97 -7.45
CA GLU A 62 18.18 -3.51 -8.79
C GLU A 62 18.20 -4.65 -9.82
N ASN A 63 19.32 -5.40 -9.88
CA ASN A 63 19.50 -6.48 -10.85
C ASN A 63 18.52 -7.66 -10.67
N GLU A 64 17.97 -7.83 -9.46
CA GLU A 64 16.96 -8.86 -9.17
C GLU A 64 15.55 -8.35 -9.43
N VAL A 65 15.27 -7.09 -9.07
CA VAL A 65 13.92 -6.51 -9.09
C VAL A 65 13.52 -6.02 -10.48
N ALA A 66 14.45 -5.43 -11.26
CA ALA A 66 14.13 -4.93 -12.59
C ALA A 66 13.55 -6.03 -13.53
N PRO A 67 14.12 -7.26 -13.57
CA PRO A 67 13.51 -8.35 -14.33
C PRO A 67 12.13 -8.77 -13.82
N LEU A 68 11.85 -8.70 -12.49
CA LEU A 68 10.54 -9.02 -11.93
C LEU A 68 9.49 -8.00 -12.37
N VAL A 69 9.85 -6.70 -12.38
CA VAL A 69 8.98 -5.63 -12.87
C VAL A 69 8.68 -5.81 -14.37
N ALA A 70 9.71 -6.13 -15.17
CA ALA A 70 9.56 -6.35 -16.60
C ALA A 70 8.70 -7.59 -16.95
N ALA A 71 8.70 -8.61 -16.08
CA ALA A 71 7.96 -9.87 -16.28
C ALA A 71 6.58 -9.87 -15.56
N ALA A 72 6.18 -8.79 -14.93
CA ALA A 72 4.90 -8.70 -14.23
C ALA A 72 3.72 -8.78 -15.20
N ASP A 73 2.59 -9.30 -14.74
CA ASP A 73 1.31 -9.26 -15.48
C ASP A 73 0.50 -8.00 -15.11
N LEU A 74 0.86 -7.35 -14.01
CA LEU A 74 0.17 -6.17 -13.46
C LEU A 74 1.11 -5.44 -12.49
N ILE A 75 1.09 -4.13 -12.52
CA ILE A 75 1.77 -3.27 -11.55
C ILE A 75 0.73 -2.45 -10.79
N ILE A 76 0.75 -2.53 -9.46
CA ILE A 76 -0.10 -1.75 -8.57
C ILE A 76 0.73 -0.65 -7.94
N CYS A 77 0.35 0.59 -8.22
CA CYS A 77 0.98 1.82 -7.75
C CYS A 77 0.16 2.40 -6.59
N LEU A 78 0.71 2.39 -5.39
CA LEU A 78 0.01 2.78 -4.16
C LEU A 78 0.67 4.02 -3.55
N ASP A 79 -0.15 4.98 -3.15
CA ASP A 79 0.26 6.12 -2.36
C ASP A 79 1.24 7.07 -3.07
N PHE A 80 1.03 7.28 -4.35
CA PHE A 80 1.71 8.32 -5.12
C PHE A 80 0.95 8.69 -6.38
N ASN A 81 1.05 9.96 -6.75
CA ASN A 81 0.30 10.61 -7.82
C ASN A 81 1.09 10.79 -9.14
N ALA A 82 2.41 10.57 -9.14
CA ALA A 82 3.28 10.84 -10.29
C ALA A 82 4.49 9.88 -10.33
N PRO A 83 5.00 9.52 -11.54
CA PRO A 83 6.07 8.52 -11.70
C PRO A 83 7.42 8.94 -11.09
N ASP A 84 7.70 10.23 -10.99
CA ASP A 84 8.95 10.77 -10.40
C ASP A 84 9.09 10.44 -8.92
N ARG A 85 7.96 10.15 -8.24
CA ARG A 85 7.93 9.65 -6.86
C ARG A 85 8.55 8.26 -6.70
N LEU A 86 8.83 7.55 -7.79
CA LEU A 86 9.50 6.24 -7.78
C LEU A 86 11.03 6.32 -7.83
N GLN A 87 11.61 7.49 -8.17
CA GLN A 87 13.06 7.66 -8.37
C GLN A 87 13.69 6.55 -9.23
N GLY A 88 14.69 5.80 -8.71
CA GLY A 88 15.37 4.73 -9.45
C GLY A 88 14.42 3.66 -10.03
N LEU A 89 13.32 3.37 -9.35
CA LEU A 89 12.31 2.42 -9.82
C LEU A 89 11.40 3.00 -10.91
N GLN A 90 11.44 4.32 -11.17
CA GLN A 90 10.61 4.99 -12.17
C GLN A 90 10.73 4.34 -13.54
N LYS A 91 11.96 4.28 -14.06
CA LYS A 91 12.21 3.75 -15.41
C LYS A 91 11.75 2.30 -15.59
N PRO A 92 12.07 1.34 -14.69
CA PRO A 92 11.52 -0.01 -14.77
C PRO A 92 10.00 -0.07 -14.83
N VAL A 93 9.30 0.75 -14.03
CA VAL A 93 7.84 0.78 -13.99
C VAL A 93 7.25 1.42 -15.24
N THR A 94 7.78 2.58 -15.69
CA THR A 94 7.23 3.28 -16.85
C THR A 94 7.52 2.58 -18.16
N ASP A 95 8.68 1.93 -18.31
CA ASP A 95 9.05 1.17 -19.51
C ASP A 95 8.32 -0.18 -19.61
N SER A 96 7.82 -0.70 -18.49
CA SER A 96 7.07 -1.96 -18.47
C SER A 96 5.79 -1.84 -19.31
N GLN A 97 5.56 -2.86 -20.15
CA GLN A 97 4.33 -2.99 -20.95
C GLN A 97 3.15 -3.56 -20.15
N SER A 98 3.37 -3.91 -18.88
CA SER A 98 2.32 -4.41 -18.01
C SER A 98 1.30 -3.33 -17.69
N PRO A 99 0.01 -3.64 -17.67
CA PRO A 99 -1.01 -2.72 -17.21
C PRO A 99 -0.72 -2.24 -15.78
N LYS A 100 -1.08 -0.98 -15.51
CA LYS A 100 -0.81 -0.30 -14.24
C LYS A 100 -2.10 0.22 -13.63
N ILE A 101 -2.24 0.02 -12.32
CA ILE A 101 -3.35 0.57 -11.54
C ILE A 101 -2.76 1.50 -10.47
N MET A 102 -3.26 2.73 -10.41
CA MET A 102 -2.98 3.66 -9.31
C MET A 102 -4.11 3.64 -8.30
N ILE A 103 -3.77 3.55 -7.01
CA ILE A 103 -4.67 3.80 -5.88
C ILE A 103 -3.98 4.80 -4.98
N ASP A 104 -4.55 6.00 -4.86
CA ASP A 104 -3.87 7.15 -4.26
C ASP A 104 -4.85 8.18 -3.69
N HIS A 105 -4.41 8.96 -2.70
CA HIS A 105 -5.18 10.04 -2.12
C HIS A 105 -4.55 11.44 -2.30
N HIS A 106 -3.38 11.51 -2.94
CA HIS A 106 -2.71 12.79 -3.19
C HIS A 106 -3.43 13.65 -4.24
N LEU A 107 -3.13 14.95 -4.21
CA LEU A 107 -3.64 15.94 -5.15
C LEU A 107 -3.01 15.77 -6.54
N ASP A 108 -3.73 16.17 -7.59
CA ASP A 108 -3.22 16.31 -8.95
C ASP A 108 -2.52 15.06 -9.52
N PRO A 109 -3.22 13.91 -9.65
CA PRO A 109 -2.66 12.69 -10.21
C PRO A 109 -2.27 12.88 -11.68
N VAL A 110 -1.07 12.42 -12.04
CA VAL A 110 -0.55 12.41 -13.42
C VAL A 110 -1.06 11.17 -14.16
N ASP A 111 -1.39 11.33 -15.42
CA ASP A 111 -1.86 10.25 -16.30
C ASP A 111 -0.68 9.37 -16.77
N PHE A 112 -0.38 8.29 -16.03
CA PHE A 112 0.64 7.28 -16.38
C PHE A 112 0.19 5.84 -16.12
N CYS A 113 -0.97 5.64 -15.51
CA CYS A 113 -1.55 4.34 -15.24
C CYS A 113 -2.79 4.10 -16.08
N ASP A 114 -3.03 2.85 -16.48
CA ASP A 114 -4.19 2.45 -17.30
C ASP A 114 -5.52 2.63 -16.53
N TRP A 115 -5.47 2.46 -15.21
CA TRP A 115 -6.61 2.71 -14.31
C TRP A 115 -6.16 3.52 -13.11
N VAL A 116 -6.97 4.51 -12.74
CA VAL A 116 -6.71 5.42 -11.63
C VAL A 116 -7.89 5.44 -10.68
N VAL A 117 -7.62 5.13 -9.41
CA VAL A 117 -8.54 5.31 -8.29
C VAL A 117 -7.91 6.34 -7.35
N SER A 118 -8.15 7.62 -7.63
CA SER A 118 -7.67 8.73 -6.79
C SER A 118 -8.84 9.36 -6.04
N ARG A 119 -8.66 9.59 -4.72
CA ARG A 119 -9.68 10.15 -3.83
C ARG A 119 -9.03 11.05 -2.79
N GLN A 120 -8.91 12.33 -3.12
CA GLN A 120 -8.25 13.35 -2.30
C GLN A 120 -8.96 13.62 -0.96
N GLU A 121 -10.23 13.26 -0.86
CA GLU A 121 -11.02 13.36 0.38
C GLU A 121 -10.73 12.26 1.41
N MET A 122 -9.96 11.24 1.05
CA MET A 122 -9.54 10.21 1.99
C MET A 122 -8.42 10.72 2.90
N SER A 123 -8.39 10.24 4.13
CA SER A 123 -7.35 10.60 5.10
C SER A 123 -6.01 9.95 4.80
N SER A 124 -6.01 8.87 4.02
CA SER A 124 -4.83 8.09 3.65
C SER A 124 -5.16 7.14 2.50
N THR A 125 -4.14 6.62 1.82
CA THR A 125 -4.29 5.54 0.84
C THR A 125 -4.77 4.25 1.52
N CYS A 126 -4.38 3.98 2.75
CA CYS A 126 -4.89 2.84 3.53
C CYS A 126 -6.39 2.94 3.82
N GLU A 127 -6.94 4.13 4.08
CA GLU A 127 -8.39 4.32 4.18
C GLU A 127 -9.08 3.99 2.87
N LEU A 128 -8.57 4.51 1.76
CA LEU A 128 -9.11 4.23 0.44
C LEU A 128 -9.05 2.74 0.11
N LEU A 129 -7.92 2.11 0.39
CA LEU A 129 -7.72 0.68 0.16
C LEU A 129 -8.66 -0.19 1.00
N TYR A 130 -8.86 0.15 2.29
CA TYR A 130 -9.86 -0.51 3.12
C TYR A 130 -11.24 -0.51 2.45
N ARG A 131 -11.68 0.65 1.95
CA ARG A 131 -12.98 0.79 1.29
C ARG A 131 -13.09 -0.07 0.05
N ILE A 132 -12.03 -0.10 -0.78
CA ILE A 132 -11.94 -0.94 -1.98
C ILE A 132 -12.05 -2.42 -1.61
N LEU A 133 -11.25 -2.90 -0.65
CA LEU A 133 -11.24 -4.31 -0.26
C LEU A 133 -12.59 -4.75 0.32
N VAL A 134 -13.20 -3.93 1.17
CA VAL A 134 -14.52 -4.22 1.73
C VAL A 134 -15.62 -4.18 0.67
N GLN A 135 -15.51 -3.31 -0.32
CA GLN A 135 -16.45 -3.28 -1.45
C GLN A 135 -16.32 -4.52 -2.34
N LEU A 136 -15.10 -5.04 -2.52
CA LEU A 136 -14.85 -6.22 -3.36
C LEU A 136 -15.34 -7.52 -2.74
N GLU A 137 -15.19 -7.70 -1.43
CA GLU A 137 -15.47 -9.01 -0.80
C GLU A 137 -16.09 -8.95 0.62
N GLY A 138 -16.41 -7.77 1.11
CA GLY A 138 -16.86 -7.57 2.48
C GLY A 138 -15.71 -7.54 3.50
N LEU A 139 -16.05 -7.34 4.77
CA LEU A 139 -15.07 -7.30 5.86
C LEU A 139 -14.64 -8.69 6.34
N ASP A 140 -15.53 -9.66 6.32
CA ASP A 140 -15.33 -10.96 6.98
C ASP A 140 -14.09 -11.72 6.48
N PRO A 141 -13.74 -11.72 5.18
CA PRO A 141 -12.53 -12.35 4.68
C PRO A 141 -11.23 -11.63 5.04
N MET A 142 -11.28 -10.35 5.46
CA MET A 142 -10.08 -9.57 5.80
C MET A 142 -9.34 -10.22 6.96
N THR A 143 -8.02 -10.42 6.80
CA THR A 143 -7.18 -11.05 7.82
C THR A 143 -6.70 -10.06 8.88
N TYR A 144 -6.11 -10.60 9.96
CA TYR A 144 -5.44 -9.82 10.99
C TYR A 144 -4.28 -8.98 10.40
N GLU A 145 -3.48 -9.58 9.51
CA GLU A 145 -2.33 -8.92 8.88
C GLU A 145 -2.76 -7.75 7.99
N GLU A 146 -3.80 -7.95 7.17
CA GLU A 146 -4.40 -6.88 6.36
C GLU A 146 -4.88 -5.74 7.26
N ALA A 147 -5.58 -6.05 8.35
CA ALA A 147 -6.10 -5.06 9.28
C ALA A 147 -5.01 -4.29 10.03
N VAL A 148 -3.93 -4.96 10.46
CA VAL A 148 -2.76 -4.32 11.09
C VAL A 148 -2.12 -3.32 10.13
N CYS A 149 -1.88 -3.72 8.88
CA CYS A 149 -1.24 -2.86 7.88
C CYS A 149 -2.11 -1.63 7.55
N LEU A 150 -3.41 -1.82 7.30
CA LEU A 150 -4.35 -0.74 7.03
C LEU A 150 -4.46 0.24 8.20
N TYR A 151 -4.59 -0.27 9.43
CA TYR A 151 -4.65 0.57 10.62
C TYR A 151 -3.38 1.39 10.81
N THR A 152 -2.21 0.77 10.60
CA THR A 152 -0.90 1.45 10.73
C THR A 152 -0.80 2.63 9.77
N GLY A 153 -1.15 2.45 8.50
CA GLY A 153 -1.13 3.52 7.51
C GLY A 153 -2.10 4.66 7.87
N MET A 154 -3.36 4.34 8.18
CA MET A 154 -4.33 5.34 8.61
C MET A 154 -3.85 6.12 9.85
N MET A 155 -3.24 5.43 10.81
CA MET A 155 -2.74 6.04 12.04
C MET A 155 -1.56 6.99 11.78
N THR A 156 -0.60 6.57 10.99
CA THR A 156 0.60 7.38 10.71
C THR A 156 0.27 8.63 9.90
N ASP A 157 -0.54 8.50 8.87
CA ASP A 157 -0.87 9.59 7.95
C ASP A 157 -1.79 10.65 8.57
N THR A 158 -2.50 10.30 9.63
CA THR A 158 -3.36 11.20 10.40
C THR A 158 -2.72 11.71 11.70
N GLY A 159 -1.42 11.45 11.91
CA GLY A 159 -0.74 11.80 13.16
C GLY A 159 -1.47 11.23 14.37
N CYS A 160 -1.71 9.93 14.39
CA CYS A 160 -2.48 9.23 15.41
C CYS A 160 -3.91 9.77 15.56
N PHE A 161 -4.57 10.08 14.43
CA PHE A 161 -5.92 10.63 14.35
C PHE A 161 -6.08 12.00 14.96
N SER A 162 -5.01 12.81 15.00
CA SER A 162 -5.02 14.18 15.52
C SER A 162 -5.32 15.24 14.45
N TYR A 163 -5.12 14.92 13.16
CA TYR A 163 -5.48 15.77 12.03
C TYR A 163 -6.04 14.94 10.86
N ASN A 164 -6.65 15.60 9.88
CA ASN A 164 -7.29 14.98 8.71
C ASN A 164 -8.22 13.80 9.05
N SER A 165 -8.81 13.79 10.25
CA SER A 165 -9.60 12.69 10.80
C SER A 165 -10.94 13.11 11.40
N ASN A 166 -11.50 14.26 10.96
CA ASN A 166 -12.76 14.80 11.52
C ASN A 166 -14.02 14.08 11.00
N ARG A 167 -13.89 13.17 10.03
CA ARG A 167 -15.03 12.41 9.49
C ARG A 167 -15.34 11.20 10.38
N SER A 168 -16.61 11.04 10.73
CA SER A 168 -17.07 9.93 11.59
C SER A 168 -16.85 8.55 11.00
N ASP A 169 -16.83 8.43 9.67
CA ASP A 169 -16.61 7.17 8.97
C ASP A 169 -15.19 6.61 9.16
N ILE A 170 -14.18 7.46 9.40
CA ILE A 170 -12.83 7.02 9.78
C ILE A 170 -12.87 6.20 11.07
N TYR A 171 -13.57 6.71 12.10
CA TYR A 171 -13.71 6.01 13.39
C TYR A 171 -14.56 4.75 13.27
N TYR A 172 -15.53 4.73 12.37
CA TYR A 172 -16.26 3.53 12.03
C TYR A 172 -15.34 2.46 11.41
N ILE A 173 -14.48 2.85 10.48
CA ILE A 173 -13.46 1.95 9.88
C ILE A 173 -12.52 1.42 10.96
N ILE A 174 -11.99 2.28 11.83
CA ILE A 174 -11.13 1.89 12.95
C ILE A 174 -11.84 0.83 13.81
N GLY A 175 -13.09 1.09 14.20
CA GLY A 175 -13.89 0.14 14.96
C GLY A 175 -14.02 -1.22 14.26
N ARG A 176 -14.20 -1.22 12.95
CA ARG A 176 -14.27 -2.46 12.14
C ARG A 176 -12.91 -3.18 12.05
N LEU A 177 -11.80 -2.46 11.90
CA LEU A 177 -10.46 -3.06 11.94
C LEU A 177 -10.15 -3.68 13.31
N LEU A 178 -10.57 -3.05 14.42
CA LEU A 178 -10.42 -3.59 15.77
C LEU A 178 -11.16 -4.94 15.95
N THR A 179 -12.27 -5.19 15.24
CA THR A 179 -12.95 -6.49 15.29
C THR A 179 -12.10 -7.64 14.74
N LYS A 180 -11.00 -7.32 14.02
CA LYS A 180 -10.03 -8.31 13.53
C LYS A 180 -8.99 -8.72 14.59
N GLY A 181 -9.12 -8.22 15.82
CA GLY A 181 -8.27 -8.58 16.95
C GLY A 181 -6.93 -7.84 16.98
N ILE A 182 -6.79 -6.75 16.23
CA ILE A 182 -5.57 -5.94 16.26
C ILE A 182 -5.40 -5.24 17.63
N ASP A 183 -4.17 -5.16 18.10
CA ASP A 183 -3.79 -4.42 19.31
C ASP A 183 -3.26 -3.04 18.92
N LYS A 184 -4.15 -2.04 18.89
CA LYS A 184 -3.80 -0.67 18.50
C LYS A 184 -2.75 -0.03 19.40
N ASP A 185 -2.74 -0.40 20.69
CA ASP A 185 -1.79 0.15 21.67
C ASP A 185 -0.39 -0.43 21.45
N LYS A 186 -0.30 -1.68 21.02
CA LYS A 186 0.96 -2.28 20.57
C LYS A 186 1.45 -1.66 19.28
N ILE A 187 0.57 -1.43 18.30
CA ILE A 187 0.90 -0.76 17.03
C ILE A 187 1.46 0.63 17.30
N TYR A 188 0.82 1.41 18.19
CA TYR A 188 1.26 2.76 18.55
C TYR A 188 2.64 2.81 19.23
N ARG A 189 3.02 1.74 19.96
CA ARG A 189 4.31 1.69 20.67
C ARG A 189 5.49 1.23 19.82
N ASN A 190 5.25 0.65 18.66
CA ASN A 190 6.30 0.20 17.74
C ASN A 190 6.84 1.36 16.89
#